data_d16dcdbd11ba46cb5e71e346528cb346
#
_entry.id   d16dcdbd11ba46cb5e71e346528cb346
#
_cell.length_a   1.000
_cell.length_b   1.000
_cell.length_c   1.000
_cell.angle_alpha   90.00
_cell.angle_beta   90.00
_cell.angle_gamma   90.00
#
_symmetry.space_group_name_H-M   'P 1'
#
loop_
_entity.id
_entity.type
_entity.pdbx_description
1 polymer ?
#
loop_
_entity_poly.entity_id
_entity_poly.type
_entity_poly.pdbx_seq_one_letter_code
_entity_poly.pdbx_strand_id
1 'polypeptide(L)' 'MGKGAFKDYFFYDSLGVKRKAEAEVKRLRKQGYRARIERVRAYSRGRKWNYTIWIKEK' A
#
# COMPACT_ATOMS: atom_id res chain seq x y z
N MET A 1 -3.84 -13.86 -10.91
CA MET A 1 -3.70 -12.71 -10.61
C MET A 1 -4.53 -12.18 -9.59
N GLY A 2 -4.40 -12.04 -8.52
CA GLY A 2 -5.17 -11.56 -7.42
C GLY A 2 -5.72 -10.18 -7.56
N LYS A 3 -6.11 -9.83 -8.74
CA LYS A 3 -6.51 -8.55 -8.90
C LYS A 3 -7.80 -8.21 -8.33
N GLY A 4 -8.64 -9.13 -8.00
CA GLY A 4 -9.94 -8.84 -7.48
C GLY A 4 -9.94 -8.02 -6.22
N ALA A 5 -8.95 -8.24 -5.37
CA ALA A 5 -8.92 -7.55 -4.08
C ALA A 5 -8.75 -6.04 -4.20
N PHE A 6 -8.11 -5.61 -5.27
CA PHE A 6 -7.83 -4.19 -5.43
C PHE A 6 -8.44 -3.63 -6.70
N LYS A 7 -9.51 -4.23 -7.15
CA LYS A 7 -10.10 -3.88 -8.41
C LYS A 7 -10.41 -2.41 -8.58
N ASP A 8 -10.95 -1.78 -7.55
CA ASP A 8 -11.33 -0.38 -7.62
C ASP A 8 -10.35 0.54 -6.92
N TYR A 9 -9.18 0.02 -6.62
CA TYR A 9 -8.18 0.81 -5.92
C TYR A 9 -7.14 1.35 -6.89
N PHE A 10 -6.54 2.45 -6.53
CA PHE A 10 -5.48 3.05 -7.34
C PHE A 10 -4.16 3.01 -6.59
N PHE A 11 -3.09 2.87 -7.33
CA PHE A 11 -1.76 2.88 -6.75
C PHE A 11 -1.49 4.25 -6.14
N TYR A 12 -1.04 4.26 -4.89
CA TYR A 12 -0.68 5.51 -4.22
C TYR A 12 0.83 5.62 -4.09
N ASP A 13 1.46 4.64 -3.46
CA ASP A 13 2.89 4.70 -3.23
C ASP A 13 3.39 3.31 -2.87
N SER A 14 4.71 3.15 -2.94
CA SER A 14 5.33 1.90 -2.56
C SER A 14 6.51 2.24 -1.65
N LEU A 15 6.49 1.69 -0.44
CA LEU A 15 7.50 2.00 0.56
C LEU A 15 8.21 0.73 0.98
N GLY A 16 9.47 0.88 1.36
CA GLY A 16 10.23 -0.27 1.79
C GLY A 16 10.17 -0.54 3.29
N VAL A 17 9.51 0.33 4.03
CA VAL A 17 9.42 0.20 5.48
C VAL A 17 7.97 0.07 5.88
N LYS A 18 7.64 -1.03 6.55
CA LYS A 18 6.27 -1.30 6.94
C LYS A 18 5.70 -0.19 7.82
N ARG A 19 6.51 0.28 8.75
CA ARG A 19 6.05 1.32 9.68
C ARG A 19 5.61 2.58 8.95
N LYS A 20 6.36 2.97 7.93
CA LYS A 20 6.02 4.15 7.16
C LYS A 20 4.76 3.92 6.34
N ALA A 21 4.62 2.72 5.78
CA ALA A 21 3.43 2.40 5.01
C ALA A 21 2.18 2.44 5.89
N GLU A 22 2.28 1.91 7.10
CA GLU A 22 1.15 1.92 8.00
C GLU A 22 0.78 3.34 8.42
N ALA A 23 1.77 4.19 8.61
CA ALA A 23 1.50 5.57 8.98
C ALA A 23 0.78 6.31 7.85
N GLU A 24 1.20 6.04 6.62
CA GLU A 24 0.54 6.66 5.48
C GLU A 24 -0.89 6.20 5.34
N VAL A 25 -1.12 4.91 5.52
CA VAL A 25 -2.47 4.37 5.44
C VAL A 25 -3.36 5.01 6.50
N LYS A 26 -2.82 5.16 7.71
CA LYS A 26 -3.58 5.76 8.78
C LYS A 26 -3.96 7.19 8.45
N ARG A 27 -3.04 7.94 7.88
CA ARG A 27 -3.30 9.31 7.50
C ARG A 27 -4.33 9.41 6.40
N LEU A 28 -4.24 8.53 5.40
CA LEU A 28 -5.20 8.51 4.30
C LEU A 28 -6.60 8.19 4.78
N ARG A 29 -6.71 7.27 5.73
CA ARG A 29 -8.02 6.92 6.29
C ARG A 29 -8.64 8.10 7.01
N LYS A 30 -7.81 8.90 7.67
CA LYS A 30 -8.33 10.08 8.34
C LYS A 30 -8.87 11.09 7.34
N GLN A 31 -8.34 11.10 6.14
CA GLN A 31 -8.79 12.01 5.12
C GLN A 31 -10.02 11.49 4.37
N GLY A 32 -10.50 10.33 4.73
CA GLY A 32 -11.70 9.80 4.12
C GLY A 32 -11.47 8.79 3.02
N TYR A 33 -10.22 8.42 2.77
CA TYR A 33 -9.94 7.41 1.76
C TYR A 33 -9.93 6.02 2.37
N ARG A 34 -10.18 5.04 1.54
CA ARG A 34 -9.95 3.66 1.92
C ARG A 34 -8.55 3.33 1.47
N ALA A 35 -7.76 2.73 2.33
CA ALA A 35 -6.37 2.43 2.01
C ALA A 35 -6.04 1.00 2.41
N ARG A 36 -5.25 0.36 1.60
CA ARG A 36 -4.80 -1.01 1.86
C ARG A 36 -3.33 -1.12 1.54
N ILE A 37 -2.66 -2.04 2.22
CA ILE A 37 -1.25 -2.31 1.98
C ILE A 37 -1.12 -3.70 1.40
N GLU A 38 -0.38 -3.81 0.31
CA GLU A 38 -0.07 -5.09 -0.28
C GLU A 38 1.42 -5.32 -0.13
N ARG A 39 1.80 -6.45 0.46
CA ARG A 39 3.19 -6.80 0.61
C ARG A 39 3.67 -7.47 -0.66
N VAL A 40 4.65 -6.88 -1.30
CA VAL A 40 5.18 -7.37 -2.57
C VAL A 40 6.66 -7.64 -2.38
N ARG A 41 7.14 -8.74 -2.95
CA ARG A 41 8.55 -9.07 -2.83
C ARG A 41 9.40 -8.02 -3.54
N ALA A 42 10.40 -7.52 -2.82
CA ALA A 42 11.31 -6.55 -3.39
C ALA A 42 12.51 -7.27 -4.00
N TYR A 43 13.04 -6.68 -5.04
CA TYR A 43 14.23 -7.24 -5.66
C TYR A 43 15.47 -6.40 -5.34
N SER A 44 15.34 -5.45 -4.45
CA SER A 44 16.44 -4.60 -4.08
C SER A 44 17.32 -5.28 -3.05
N ARG A 45 18.62 -5.02 -3.14
CA ARG A 45 19.56 -5.58 -2.21
C ARG A 45 19.26 -5.09 -0.81
N GLY A 46 19.27 -5.99 0.18
CA GLY A 46 19.03 -5.63 1.56
C GLY A 46 17.58 -5.39 1.92
N ARG A 47 16.68 -5.61 0.98
CA ARG A 47 15.28 -5.38 1.22
C ARG A 47 14.49 -6.62 0.83
N LYS A 48 13.65 -7.11 1.72
CA LYS A 48 12.89 -8.32 1.42
C LYS A 48 11.52 -8.03 0.85
N TRP A 49 10.89 -6.96 1.28
CA TRP A 49 9.52 -6.66 0.89
C TRP A 49 9.34 -5.19 0.60
N ASN A 50 8.44 -4.91 -0.33
CA ASN A 50 7.93 -3.57 -0.52
C ASN A 50 6.49 -3.56 -0.07
N TYR A 51 6.04 -2.44 0.44
CA TYR A 51 4.68 -2.30 0.92
C TYR A 51 3.99 -1.29 0.02
N THR A 52 3.14 -1.80 -0.87
CA THR A 52 2.44 -0.97 -1.84
C THR A 52 1.14 -0.50 -1.22
N ILE A 53 0.88 0.78 -1.30
CA ILE A 53 -0.33 1.35 -0.76
C ILE A 53 -1.30 1.59 -1.89
N TRP A 54 -2.50 1.06 -1.73
CA TRP A 54 -3.58 1.23 -2.68
C TRP A 54 -4.68 2.03 -2.01
N ILE A 55 -5.24 2.99 -2.73
CA ILE A 55 -6.29 3.83 -2.17
C ILE A 55 -7.52 3.80 -3.06
N LYS A 56 -8.64 4.12 -2.44
CA LYS A 56 -9.89 4.20 -3.15
C LYS A 56 -10.70 5.32 -2.49
N GLU A 57 -11.33 6.12 -3.30
CA GLU A 57 -12.20 7.15 -2.76
C GLU A 57 -13.40 6.53 -2.10
N LYS A 58 -13.78 7.13 -1.02
CA LYS A 58 -14.88 6.61 -0.25
C LYS A 58 -16.23 6.82 -0.91
#